data_426eab62ba9acc3f547bcf784f113389
#
_entry.id   426eab62ba9acc3f547bcf784f113389
#
_cell.length_a   1.000
_cell.length_b   1.000
_cell.length_c   1.000
_cell.angle_alpha   90.00
_cell.angle_beta   90.00
_cell.angle_gamma   90.00
#
_symmetry.space_group_name_H-M   'P 1'
#
loop_
_entity.id
_entity.type
_entity.pdbx_description
1 polymer ?
#
loop_
_entity_poly.entity_id
_entity_poly.type
_entity_poly.pdbx_seq_one_letter_code
_entity_poly.pdbx_strand_id
1 'polypeptide(L)'
;MGNRSRTEIVGNILDAANGGASKTKIMYTAFLSYNQLKEYISILIENNLIEYLDGTHKFKTTEKGLNFLKMHNEIGELLQTTIENNN
;
A
#
# COMPACT_ATOMS: atom_id res chain seq x y z
N MET A 1 -15.44 12.94 -4.10
CA MET A 1 -14.87 12.76 -3.48
C MET A 1 -13.80 12.06 -3.57
N GLY A 2 -12.99 12.08 -3.36
CA GLY A 2 -11.82 11.51 -3.23
C GLY A 2 -11.45 10.31 -4.00
N ASN A 3 -11.21 10.46 -5.21
CA ASN A 3 -10.67 9.35 -5.97
C ASN A 3 -9.19 9.28 -5.69
N ARG A 4 -8.77 8.22 -5.02
CA ARG A 4 -7.36 7.99 -4.78
C ARG A 4 -6.71 7.49 -6.07
N SER A 5 -5.45 7.87 -6.29
CA SER A 5 -4.68 7.32 -7.41
C SER A 5 -4.31 5.87 -7.09
N ARG A 6 -3.95 5.12 -8.12
CA ARG A 6 -3.49 3.74 -7.92
C ARG A 6 -2.27 3.69 -7.01
N THR A 7 -1.36 4.65 -7.18
CA THR A 7 -0.17 4.73 -6.35
C THR A 7 -0.52 4.96 -4.87
N GLU A 8 -1.51 5.81 -4.60
CA GLU A 8 -1.97 6.03 -3.24
C GLU A 8 -2.58 4.76 -2.64
N ILE A 9 -3.39 4.04 -3.43
CA ILE A 9 -3.99 2.80 -2.97
C ILE A 9 -2.91 1.76 -2.66
N VAL A 10 -1.94 1.62 -3.55
CA VAL A 10 -0.81 0.71 -3.34
C VAL A 10 -0.07 1.09 -2.05
N GLY A 11 0.21 2.36 -1.85
CA GLY A 11 0.84 2.85 -0.62
C GLY A 11 0.05 2.47 0.62
N ASN A 12 -1.27 2.65 0.58
CA ASN A 12 -2.14 2.31 1.71
C ASN A 12 -2.10 0.80 2.02
N ILE A 13 -2.08 -0.03 0.97
CA ILE A 13 -2.02 -1.48 1.15
C ILE A 13 -0.67 -1.89 1.74
N LEU A 14 0.42 -1.35 1.20
CA LEU A 14 1.77 -1.70 1.68
C LEU A 14 1.98 -1.26 3.13
N ASP A 15 1.42 -0.11 3.49
CA ASP A 15 1.48 0.35 4.86
C ASP A 15 0.68 -0.56 5.79
N ALA A 16 -0.53 -0.94 5.38
CA ALA A 16 -1.37 -1.84 6.16
C ALA A 16 -0.75 -3.22 6.34
N ALA A 17 -0.03 -3.71 5.33
CA ALA A 17 0.60 -5.03 5.36
C ALA A 17 2.02 -5.01 5.93
N ASN A 18 2.52 -3.86 6.34
CA ASN A 18 3.84 -3.77 6.94
C ASN A 18 3.85 -4.54 8.25
N GLY A 19 4.73 -5.53 8.35
CA GLY A 19 4.79 -6.42 9.50
C GLY A 19 3.84 -7.60 9.45
N GLY A 20 2.94 -7.61 8.48
CA GLY A 20 1.99 -8.71 8.29
C GLY A 20 0.56 -8.33 8.65
N ALA A 21 -0.39 -8.64 7.77
CA ALA A 21 -1.80 -8.37 8.02
C ALA A 21 -2.68 -9.34 7.23
N SER A 22 -3.85 -9.65 7.77
CA SER A 22 -4.84 -10.47 7.07
C SER A 22 -5.47 -9.66 5.92
N LYS A 23 -6.07 -10.37 4.97
CA LYS A 23 -6.84 -9.73 3.89
C LYS A 23 -7.87 -8.76 4.44
N THR A 24 -8.60 -9.19 5.47
CA THR A 24 -9.66 -8.39 6.07
C THR A 24 -9.11 -7.10 6.65
N LYS A 25 -8.00 -7.20 7.37
CA LYS A 25 -7.37 -6.02 7.95
C LYS A 25 -6.89 -5.05 6.87
N ILE A 26 -6.27 -5.58 5.82
CA ILE A 26 -5.81 -4.75 4.69
C ILE A 26 -6.99 -4.05 4.04
N MET A 27 -8.07 -4.78 3.80
CA MET A 27 -9.27 -4.25 3.17
C MET A 27 -9.85 -3.08 3.95
N TYR A 28 -10.01 -3.26 5.25
CA TYR A 28 -10.56 -2.21 6.09
C TYR A 28 -9.60 -1.04 6.25
N THR A 29 -8.33 -1.31 6.48
CA THR A 29 -7.33 -0.26 6.69
C THR A 29 -7.13 0.59 5.45
N ALA A 30 -7.14 -0.05 4.28
CA ALA A 30 -6.95 0.65 3.00
C ALA A 30 -8.26 1.11 2.35
N PHE A 31 -9.40 0.88 3.02
CA PHE A 31 -10.72 1.28 2.52
C PHE A 31 -11.01 0.75 1.12
N LEU A 32 -10.89 -0.57 0.94
CA LEU A 32 -11.10 -1.21 -0.34
C LEU A 32 -12.34 -2.12 -0.31
N SER A 33 -12.98 -2.27 -1.46
CA SER A 33 -13.98 -3.32 -1.63
C SER A 33 -13.22 -4.65 -1.76
N TYR A 34 -13.95 -5.76 -1.61
CA TYR A 34 -13.35 -7.08 -1.75
C TYR A 34 -12.74 -7.28 -3.14
N ASN A 35 -13.45 -6.83 -4.17
CA ASN A 35 -12.97 -6.96 -5.56
C ASN A 35 -11.71 -6.14 -5.81
N GLN A 36 -11.66 -4.93 -5.26
CA GLN A 36 -10.46 -4.10 -5.36
C GLN A 36 -9.29 -4.74 -4.65
N LEU A 37 -9.53 -5.27 -3.45
CA LEU A 37 -8.50 -5.96 -2.69
C LEU A 37 -7.90 -7.11 -3.49
N LYS A 38 -8.74 -7.98 -4.06
CA LYS A 38 -8.29 -9.13 -4.84
C LYS A 38 -7.41 -8.69 -6.01
N GLU A 39 -7.85 -7.66 -6.72
CA GLU A 39 -7.14 -7.16 -7.87
C GLU A 39 -5.78 -6.60 -7.49
N TYR A 40 -5.73 -5.76 -6.46
CA TYR A 40 -4.47 -5.17 -6.03
C TYR A 40 -3.51 -6.18 -5.41
N ILE A 41 -4.01 -7.10 -4.59
CA ILE A 41 -3.17 -8.14 -3.99
C ILE A 41 -2.47 -8.95 -5.08
N SER A 42 -3.23 -9.33 -6.11
CA SER A 42 -2.68 -10.09 -7.23
C SER A 42 -1.54 -9.34 -7.93
N ILE A 43 -1.75 -8.07 -8.21
CA ILE A 43 -0.74 -7.22 -8.86
C ILE A 43 0.49 -7.07 -7.97
N LEU A 44 0.28 -6.85 -6.68
CA LEU A 44 1.39 -6.63 -5.75
C LEU A 44 2.22 -7.88 -5.53
N ILE A 45 1.59 -9.05 -5.50
CA ILE A 45 2.32 -10.33 -5.42
C ILE A 45 3.13 -10.53 -6.69
N GLU A 46 2.52 -10.28 -7.85
CA GLU A 46 3.18 -10.44 -9.13
C GLU A 46 4.43 -9.58 -9.25
N ASN A 47 4.40 -8.40 -8.65
CA ASN A 47 5.52 -7.46 -8.67
C ASN A 47 6.43 -7.58 -7.45
N ASN A 48 6.24 -8.60 -6.63
CA ASN A 48 7.06 -8.86 -5.45
C ASN A 48 7.06 -7.72 -4.41
N LEU A 49 5.96 -6.98 -4.34
CA LEU A 49 5.84 -5.90 -3.36
C LEU A 49 5.20 -6.38 -2.06
N ILE A 50 4.49 -7.49 -2.14
CA ILE A 50 3.85 -8.11 -0.98
C ILE A 50 4.02 -9.62 -1.14
N GLU A 51 4.08 -10.36 -0.04
CA GLU A 51 4.18 -11.81 -0.07
C GLU A 51 3.17 -12.43 0.88
N TYR A 52 2.74 -13.64 0.56
CA TYR A 52 1.86 -14.40 1.42
C TYR A 52 2.71 -15.22 2.39
N LEU A 53 2.37 -15.14 3.68
CA LEU A 53 3.08 -15.92 4.70
C LEU A 53 2.35 -17.23 4.92
N ASP A 54 2.91 -18.30 4.37
CA ASP A 54 2.30 -19.63 4.44
C ASP A 54 1.95 -20.02 5.87
N GLY A 55 0.78 -20.59 6.05
CA GLY A 55 0.33 -21.08 7.34
C GLY A 55 -0.23 -20.01 8.27
N THR A 56 -0.20 -18.74 7.88
CA THR A 56 -0.66 -17.65 8.75
C THR A 56 -1.88 -16.93 8.25
N HIS A 57 -2.27 -17.14 7.00
CA HIS A 57 -3.34 -16.38 6.33
C HIS A 57 -3.07 -14.87 6.32
N LYS A 58 -1.79 -14.50 6.35
CA LYS A 58 -1.39 -13.08 6.35
C LYS A 58 -0.53 -12.76 5.14
N PHE A 59 -0.57 -11.50 4.76
CA PHE A 59 0.30 -10.95 3.73
C PHE A 59 1.27 -9.97 4.40
N LYS A 60 2.47 -9.89 3.88
CA LYS A 60 3.48 -9.01 4.44
C LYS A 60 4.17 -8.24 3.33
N THR A 61 4.36 -6.94 3.55
CA THR A 61 5.09 -6.10 2.62
C THR A 61 6.54 -6.54 2.57
N THR A 62 7.06 -6.75 1.37
CA THR A 62 8.44 -7.19 1.16
C THR A 62 9.39 -6.00 1.33
N GLU A 63 10.69 -6.28 1.32
CA GLU A 63 11.69 -5.22 1.34
C GLU A 63 11.53 -4.29 0.15
N LYS A 64 11.25 -4.85 -1.04
CA LYS A 64 10.97 -4.06 -2.22
C LYS A 64 9.74 -3.18 -2.02
N GLY A 65 8.70 -3.74 -1.40
CA GLY A 65 7.49 -2.99 -1.07
C GLY A 65 7.75 -1.86 -0.09
N LEU A 66 8.60 -2.09 0.91
CA LEU A 66 8.97 -1.06 1.87
C LEU A 66 9.75 0.07 1.21
N ASN A 67 10.61 -0.25 0.25
CA ASN A 67 11.33 0.76 -0.52
C ASN A 67 10.38 1.60 -1.36
N PHE A 68 9.39 0.96 -1.97
CA PHE A 68 8.35 1.69 -2.70
C PHE A 68 7.61 2.65 -1.78
N LEU A 69 7.20 2.15 -0.61
CA LEU A 69 6.45 2.94 0.36
C LEU A 69 7.27 4.14 0.85
N LYS A 70 8.55 3.93 1.09
CA LYS A 70 9.45 5.00 1.51
C LYS A 70 9.54 6.09 0.44
N MET A 71 9.74 5.69 -0.81
CA MET A 71 9.80 6.63 -1.92
C MET A 71 8.50 7.39 -2.11
N HIS A 72 7.38 6.69 -2.00
CA HIS A 72 6.07 7.28 -2.10
C HIS A 72 5.86 8.36 -1.02
N ASN A 73 6.24 8.04 0.21
CA ASN A 73 6.11 8.99 1.32
C ASN A 73 7.04 10.19 1.17
N GLU A 74 8.26 9.97 0.71
CA GLU A 74 9.22 11.06 0.47
C GLU A 74 8.72 12.02 -0.60
N ILE A 75 8.17 11.50 -1.67
CA ILE A 75 7.60 12.32 -2.75
C ILE A 75 6.43 13.14 -2.20
N GLY A 76 5.57 12.52 -1.40
CA GLY A 76 4.44 13.20 -0.79
C GLY A 76 4.88 14.35 0.10
N GLU A 77 5.90 14.12 0.93
CA GLU A 77 6.44 15.16 1.80
C GLU A 77 7.07 16.30 1.01
N LEU A 78 7.80 15.96 -0.04
CA LEU A 78 8.43 16.96 -0.90
C LEU A 78 7.39 17.86 -1.55
N LEU A 79 6.32 17.28 -2.09
CA LEU A 79 5.27 18.03 -2.72
C LEU A 79 4.53 18.93 -1.72
N GLN A 80 4.30 18.41 -0.52
CA GLN A 80 3.64 19.16 0.55
C GLN A 80 4.47 20.38 0.92
N THR A 81 5.76 20.20 1.12
CA THR A 81 6.67 21.28 1.47
C THR A 81 6.72 22.33 0.36
N THR A 82 6.78 21.90 -0.89
CA THR A 82 6.83 22.81 -2.03
C THR A 82 5.56 23.65 -2.11
N ILE A 83 4.41 23.02 -1.90
CA ILE A 83 3.12 23.72 -1.92
C ILE A 83 3.07 24.75 -0.80
N GLU A 84 3.49 24.39 0.41
CA GLU A 84 3.49 25.29 1.55
C GLU A 84 4.41 26.48 1.34
N ASN A 85 5.57 26.26 0.73
CA ASN A 85 6.53 27.32 0.51
C ASN A 85 6.13 28.28 -0.62
N ASN A 86 5.18 27.89 -1.43
CA ASN A 86 4.72 28.75 -2.52
C ASN A 86 3.56 29.64 -2.15
N ASN A 87 3.14 29.57 -0.93
CA ASN A 87 2.08 30.47 -0.43
C ASN A 87 2.68 31.74 0.19
#